data_a5b13e4108ae62a7706c3fab7189de26
#
_entry.id   a5b13e4108ae62a7706c3fab7189de26
#
_cell.length_a   1.000
_cell.length_b   1.000
_cell.length_c   1.000
_cell.angle_alpha   90.00
_cell.angle_beta   90.00
_cell.angle_gamma   90.00
#
_symmetry.space_group_name_H-M   'P 1'
#
loop_
_entity.id
_entity.type
_entity.pdbx_description
1 polymer ?
#
loop_
_entity_poly.entity_id
_entity_poly.type
_entity_poly.pdbx_seq_one_letter_code
_entity_poly.pdbx_strand_id
1 'polypeptide(L)'
;MKIKLALTVLAVLVSGSAAAKTWVLTSAEQGTEQGNWKISSSELKSQSKPFSIEQKVLHGGKQEGSKILTIRSEDGLTITLSPTRGMNLLRVEGFGTRMGWDSPVKEVVNPTYINLESRNGLGWLDGFNEMMVRCGYEWTGHPVTDEGRIYTLHGKAGNTPVSQLEVEVADAAPHEIRIRGLIKESTFKKADLQTMTELRYVPGSNSFSLHDVLTNHADYPHDYQIIYHSNFGKPILEEGARFLAPMSGISPFNDYAKAGLKEWQTYKGPTKDFDEMVFNIKPLSDSNHQT
;
A
#
# COMPACT_ATOMS: atom_id res chain seq x y z
N MET A 1 -10.72 33.26 61.26
CA MET A 1 -10.07 32.39 60.28
C MET A 1 -10.95 32.26 59.08
N LYS A 2 -10.69 33.02 58.00
CA LYS A 2 -11.55 33.03 56.77
C LYS A 2 -10.98 32.05 55.76
N ILE A 3 -11.70 30.97 55.51
CA ILE A 3 -11.34 29.97 54.50
C ILE A 3 -11.77 30.52 53.14
N LYS A 4 -10.82 30.79 52.24
CA LYS A 4 -11.12 31.12 50.84
C LYS A 4 -11.22 29.80 50.06
N LEU A 5 -12.41 29.50 49.60
CA LEU A 5 -12.66 28.39 48.69
C LEU A 5 -12.24 28.84 47.26
N ALA A 6 -11.19 28.24 46.73
CA ALA A 6 -10.80 28.47 45.36
C ALA A 6 -11.58 27.48 44.44
N LEU A 7 -12.46 28.03 43.60
CA LEU A 7 -13.22 27.27 42.61
C LEU A 7 -12.28 27.06 41.40
N THR A 8 -11.76 25.84 41.24
CA THR A 8 -11.00 25.46 40.05
C THR A 8 -12.02 25.05 38.96
N VAL A 9 -12.17 25.88 37.95
CA VAL A 9 -12.95 25.54 36.75
C VAL A 9 -12.13 24.60 35.90
N LEU A 10 -12.49 23.33 35.89
CA LEU A 10 -11.92 22.33 34.99
C LEU A 10 -12.54 22.55 33.59
N ALA A 11 -11.78 23.16 32.68
CA ALA A 11 -12.18 23.25 31.27
C ALA A 11 -12.06 21.85 30.65
N VAL A 12 -13.19 21.18 30.47
CA VAL A 12 -13.27 19.95 29.66
C VAL A 12 -13.10 20.38 28.22
N LEU A 13 -11.92 20.17 27.65
CA LEU A 13 -11.70 20.21 26.20
C LEU A 13 -12.49 19.04 25.60
N VAL A 14 -13.72 19.31 25.15
CA VAL A 14 -14.42 18.42 24.23
C VAL A 14 -13.67 18.51 22.91
N SER A 15 -12.80 17.56 22.65
CA SER A 15 -12.28 17.31 21.31
C SER A 15 -13.45 16.85 20.46
N GLY A 16 -14.11 17.80 19.80
CA GLY A 16 -15.12 17.51 18.80
C GLY A 16 -14.47 16.64 17.73
N SER A 17 -14.91 15.40 17.59
CA SER A 17 -14.60 14.63 16.41
C SER A 17 -15.07 15.46 15.22
N ALA A 18 -14.16 15.84 14.32
CA ALA A 18 -14.53 16.51 13.09
C ALA A 18 -15.57 15.63 12.39
N ALA A 19 -16.74 16.22 12.07
CA ALA A 19 -17.77 15.50 11.35
C ALA A 19 -17.18 15.03 10.02
N ALA A 20 -17.47 13.79 9.65
CA ALA A 20 -16.97 13.17 8.41
C ALA A 20 -18.09 12.30 7.82
N LYS A 21 -18.10 12.18 6.50
CA LYS A 21 -18.97 11.26 5.78
C LYS A 21 -18.21 9.98 5.50
N THR A 22 -18.81 8.85 5.85
CA THR A 22 -18.21 7.53 5.68
C THR A 22 -19.09 6.63 4.83
N TRP A 23 -18.49 5.88 3.93
CA TRP A 23 -19.13 4.86 3.10
C TRP A 23 -18.41 3.53 3.27
N VAL A 24 -19.18 2.49 3.61
CA VAL A 24 -18.68 1.11 3.64
C VAL A 24 -18.90 0.52 2.25
N LEU A 25 -17.80 0.23 1.53
CA LEU A 25 -17.85 -0.35 0.18
C LEU A 25 -17.78 -1.87 0.22
N THR A 26 -17.08 -2.44 1.19
CA THR A 26 -16.98 -3.88 1.43
C THR A 26 -17.01 -4.14 2.94
N SER A 27 -17.77 -5.13 3.37
CA SER A 27 -17.74 -5.68 4.72
C SER A 27 -18.15 -7.15 4.68
N ALA A 28 -17.18 -8.05 4.82
CA ALA A 28 -17.46 -9.49 4.88
C ALA A 28 -18.33 -9.85 6.09
N GLU A 29 -18.17 -9.14 7.20
CA GLU A 29 -18.95 -9.34 8.43
C GLU A 29 -20.44 -8.99 8.24
N GLN A 30 -20.72 -7.89 7.53
CA GLN A 30 -22.08 -7.39 7.30
C GLN A 30 -22.70 -7.91 6.00
N GLY A 31 -21.94 -8.67 5.19
CA GLY A 31 -22.38 -9.08 3.87
C GLY A 31 -22.52 -7.90 2.87
N THR A 32 -21.82 -6.79 3.13
CA THR A 32 -21.86 -5.61 2.26
C THR A 32 -20.84 -5.77 1.16
N GLU A 33 -21.27 -5.58 -0.09
CA GLU A 33 -20.42 -5.61 -1.25
C GLU A 33 -20.94 -4.63 -2.30
N GLN A 34 -20.33 -3.44 -2.37
CA GLN A 34 -20.65 -2.44 -3.39
C GLN A 34 -19.94 -2.79 -4.70
N GLY A 35 -20.69 -2.69 -5.81
CA GLY A 35 -20.14 -2.76 -7.15
C GLY A 35 -19.42 -1.46 -7.54
N ASN A 36 -19.83 -0.88 -8.69
CA ASN A 36 -19.38 0.45 -9.07
C ASN A 36 -19.96 1.50 -8.12
N TRP A 37 -19.11 2.38 -7.64
CA TRP A 37 -19.49 3.43 -6.71
C TRP A 37 -18.68 4.70 -7.00
N LYS A 38 -19.27 5.87 -6.77
CA LYS A 38 -18.60 7.15 -6.99
C LYS A 38 -19.15 8.24 -6.07
N ILE A 39 -18.28 9.16 -5.67
CA ILE A 39 -18.61 10.41 -4.99
C ILE A 39 -17.67 11.52 -5.47
N SER A 40 -18.15 12.77 -5.42
CA SER A 40 -17.35 13.94 -5.80
C SER A 40 -17.47 15.07 -4.77
N SER A 41 -16.51 15.98 -4.79
CA SER A 41 -16.53 17.19 -3.96
C SER A 41 -17.75 18.05 -4.19
N SER A 42 -18.28 18.11 -5.41
CA SER A 42 -19.50 18.86 -5.76
C SER A 42 -20.75 18.26 -5.09
N GLU A 43 -20.89 16.93 -5.07
CA GLU A 43 -22.00 16.24 -4.38
C GLU A 43 -21.91 16.40 -2.87
N LEU A 44 -20.71 16.51 -2.33
CA LEU A 44 -20.47 16.77 -0.90
C LEU A 44 -20.60 18.24 -0.54
N LYS A 45 -20.70 19.14 -1.54
CA LYS A 45 -20.65 20.58 -1.36
C LYS A 45 -19.39 21.03 -0.60
N SER A 46 -18.30 20.29 -0.83
CA SER A 46 -17.00 20.56 -0.22
C SER A 46 -16.39 21.84 -0.79
N GLN A 47 -15.73 22.61 0.06
CA GLN A 47 -14.95 23.79 -0.34
C GLN A 47 -13.46 23.47 -0.61
N SER A 48 -13.13 22.17 -0.71
CA SER A 48 -11.80 21.73 -1.10
C SER A 48 -11.49 22.00 -2.56
N LYS A 49 -10.25 21.75 -2.99
CA LYS A 49 -9.96 21.52 -4.42
C LYS A 49 -10.88 20.41 -4.95
N PRO A 50 -11.36 20.54 -6.19
CA PRO A 50 -12.23 19.53 -6.79
C PRO A 50 -11.59 18.15 -6.77
N PHE A 51 -12.36 17.15 -6.35
CA PHE A 51 -11.94 15.75 -6.36
C PHE A 51 -13.10 14.81 -6.66
N SER A 52 -12.75 13.59 -7.05
CA SER A 52 -13.67 12.46 -7.11
C SER A 52 -13.01 11.20 -6.56
N ILE A 53 -13.82 10.32 -5.97
CA ILE A 53 -13.43 8.99 -5.54
C ILE A 53 -14.35 8.01 -6.25
N GLU A 54 -13.77 7.02 -6.94
CA GLU A 54 -14.53 6.08 -7.76
C GLU A 54 -14.03 4.66 -7.57
N GLN A 55 -14.93 3.74 -7.23
CA GLN A 55 -14.68 2.31 -7.29
C GLN A 55 -15.23 1.76 -8.60
N LYS A 56 -14.45 0.94 -9.28
CA LYS A 56 -14.87 0.18 -10.46
C LYS A 56 -14.60 -1.30 -10.28
N VAL A 57 -15.57 -2.11 -10.69
CA VAL A 57 -15.38 -3.53 -10.93
C VAL A 57 -14.88 -3.70 -12.36
N LEU A 58 -13.77 -4.40 -12.53
CA LEU A 58 -13.18 -4.68 -13.82
C LEU A 58 -13.75 -5.96 -14.42
N HIS A 59 -13.88 -5.97 -15.73
CA HIS A 59 -14.43 -7.09 -16.47
C HIS A 59 -13.50 -7.52 -17.60
N GLY A 60 -13.63 -8.78 -17.99
CA GLY A 60 -12.90 -9.41 -19.09
C GLY A 60 -11.49 -9.88 -18.72
N GLY A 61 -11.08 -11.00 -19.26
CA GLY A 61 -9.78 -11.60 -19.00
C GLY A 61 -9.59 -12.01 -17.55
N LYS A 62 -8.35 -12.02 -17.09
CA LYS A 62 -7.99 -12.38 -15.71
C LYS A 62 -8.30 -11.28 -14.69
N GLN A 63 -8.70 -10.09 -15.14
CA GLN A 63 -9.14 -9.02 -14.24
C GLN A 63 -10.61 -9.14 -13.84
N GLU A 64 -11.36 -10.11 -14.36
CA GLU A 64 -12.78 -10.29 -14.06
C GLU A 64 -13.05 -10.29 -12.55
N GLY A 65 -13.92 -9.37 -12.10
CA GLY A 65 -14.27 -9.18 -10.70
C GLY A 65 -13.23 -8.45 -9.85
N SER A 66 -12.08 -8.10 -10.39
CA SER A 66 -11.12 -7.23 -9.66
C SER A 66 -11.68 -5.83 -9.48
N LYS A 67 -11.37 -5.22 -8.35
CA LYS A 67 -11.78 -3.85 -8.04
C LYS A 67 -10.58 -2.91 -8.02
N ILE A 68 -10.80 -1.71 -8.53
CA ILE A 68 -9.90 -0.57 -8.33
C ILE A 68 -10.67 0.56 -7.66
N LEU A 69 -9.99 1.28 -6.77
CA LEU A 69 -10.48 2.50 -6.14
C LEU A 69 -9.56 3.65 -6.52
N THR A 70 -10.09 4.65 -7.20
CA THR A 70 -9.30 5.77 -7.71
C THR A 70 -9.75 7.08 -7.09
N ILE A 71 -8.82 7.80 -6.47
CA ILE A 71 -8.96 9.21 -6.08
C ILE A 71 -8.39 10.04 -7.23
N ARG A 72 -9.14 11.04 -7.72
CA ARG A 72 -8.64 12.07 -8.65
C ARG A 72 -8.81 13.43 -8.01
N SER A 73 -7.76 14.22 -7.99
CA SER A 73 -7.81 15.58 -7.46
C SER A 73 -7.30 16.57 -8.51
N GLU A 74 -8.03 17.65 -8.69
CA GLU A 74 -7.57 18.78 -9.48
C GLU A 74 -6.34 19.41 -8.81
N ASP A 75 -5.34 19.78 -9.60
CA ASP A 75 -4.06 20.33 -9.14
C ASP A 75 -3.31 19.44 -8.13
N GLY A 76 -3.61 18.14 -8.11
CA GLY A 76 -3.07 17.19 -7.16
C GLY A 76 -2.75 15.83 -7.79
N LEU A 77 -2.88 14.77 -6.98
CA LEU A 77 -2.59 13.42 -7.39
C LEU A 77 -3.83 12.68 -7.89
N THR A 78 -3.61 11.76 -8.82
CA THR A 78 -4.49 10.62 -9.09
C THR A 78 -3.87 9.39 -8.46
N ILE A 79 -4.57 8.76 -7.52
CA ILE A 79 -4.10 7.60 -6.76
C ILE A 79 -5.05 6.45 -7.03
N THR A 80 -4.55 5.32 -7.51
CA THR A 80 -5.35 4.11 -7.74
C THR A 80 -4.88 2.98 -6.84
N LEU A 81 -5.80 2.46 -6.05
CA LEU A 81 -5.64 1.32 -5.15
C LEU A 81 -6.28 0.07 -5.76
N SER A 82 -5.82 -1.10 -5.37
CA SER A 82 -6.43 -2.39 -5.69
C SER A 82 -6.95 -3.10 -4.43
N PRO A 83 -8.22 -2.90 -4.05
CA PRO A 83 -8.80 -3.56 -2.87
C PRO A 83 -8.82 -5.08 -2.97
N THR A 84 -8.98 -5.62 -4.17
CA THR A 84 -8.96 -7.07 -4.43
C THR A 84 -7.56 -7.67 -4.24
N ARG A 85 -6.53 -6.82 -4.26
CA ARG A 85 -5.12 -7.22 -4.14
C ARG A 85 -4.44 -6.41 -3.03
N GLY A 86 -4.73 -6.75 -1.77
CA GLY A 86 -4.01 -6.25 -0.60
C GLY A 86 -3.97 -4.73 -0.42
N MET A 87 -4.94 -3.98 -0.94
CA MET A 87 -4.90 -2.50 -0.94
C MET A 87 -3.60 -1.93 -1.52
N ASN A 88 -3.01 -2.63 -2.49
CA ASN A 88 -1.78 -2.17 -3.11
C ASN A 88 -2.00 -0.86 -3.88
N LEU A 89 -0.95 -0.04 -3.97
CA LEU A 89 -0.92 1.12 -4.86
C LEU A 89 -0.66 0.63 -6.28
N LEU A 90 -1.71 0.58 -7.10
CA LEU A 90 -1.58 0.16 -8.49
C LEU A 90 -0.87 1.25 -9.31
N ARG A 91 -1.25 2.53 -9.09
CA ARG A 91 -0.72 3.67 -9.84
C ARG A 91 -0.84 4.96 -9.05
N VAL A 92 0.15 5.82 -9.20
CA VAL A 92 0.09 7.21 -8.73
C VAL A 92 0.55 8.11 -9.87
N GLU A 93 -0.23 9.15 -10.16
CA GLU A 93 0.06 10.12 -11.21
C GLU A 93 -0.19 11.53 -10.68
N GLY A 94 0.61 12.49 -11.10
CA GLY A 94 0.42 13.89 -10.75
C GLY A 94 1.49 14.78 -11.36
N PHE A 95 1.15 16.05 -11.57
CA PHE A 95 2.09 17.05 -12.08
C PHE A 95 2.78 16.63 -13.40
N GLY A 96 2.03 15.94 -14.27
CA GLY A 96 2.54 15.45 -15.55
C GLY A 96 3.45 14.21 -15.46
N THR A 97 3.59 13.61 -14.28
CA THR A 97 4.47 12.46 -14.07
C THR A 97 3.70 11.26 -13.54
N ARG A 98 3.96 10.08 -14.11
CA ARG A 98 3.51 8.79 -13.58
C ARG A 98 4.60 8.20 -12.70
N MET A 99 4.25 7.84 -11.47
CA MET A 99 5.04 6.99 -10.59
C MET A 99 4.62 5.55 -10.77
N GLY A 100 5.57 4.66 -10.97
CA GLY A 100 5.33 3.24 -11.25
C GLY A 100 6.15 2.75 -12.44
N TRP A 101 5.75 1.66 -13.02
CA TRP A 101 6.46 0.97 -14.09
C TRP A 101 5.52 0.32 -15.11
N ASP A 102 6.07 -0.13 -16.22
CA ASP A 102 5.33 -0.83 -17.28
C ASP A 102 5.57 -2.34 -17.19
N SER A 103 4.80 -3.00 -16.32
CA SER A 103 4.81 -4.45 -16.26
C SER A 103 4.29 -5.07 -17.58
N PRO A 104 4.81 -6.22 -18.00
CA PRO A 104 4.20 -7.03 -19.06
C PRO A 104 2.80 -7.54 -18.66
N VAL A 105 2.49 -7.65 -17.38
CA VAL A 105 1.16 -7.98 -16.86
C VAL A 105 0.28 -6.74 -16.93
N LYS A 106 -0.60 -6.66 -17.93
CA LYS A 106 -1.41 -5.45 -18.17
C LYS A 106 -2.74 -5.45 -17.42
N GLU A 107 -3.29 -6.63 -17.12
CA GLU A 107 -4.55 -6.78 -16.39
C GLU A 107 -4.31 -6.65 -14.89
N VAL A 108 -5.29 -6.10 -14.18
CA VAL A 108 -5.34 -6.17 -12.71
C VAL A 108 -5.85 -7.55 -12.32
N VAL A 109 -4.95 -8.53 -12.34
CA VAL A 109 -5.29 -9.94 -12.23
C VAL A 109 -6.00 -10.22 -10.91
N ASN A 110 -7.19 -10.85 -11.00
CA ASN A 110 -7.91 -11.30 -9.81
C ASN A 110 -7.13 -12.45 -9.15
N PRO A 111 -6.93 -12.43 -7.82
CA PRO A 111 -6.21 -13.49 -7.10
C PRO A 111 -6.71 -14.91 -7.35
N THR A 112 -7.96 -15.08 -7.76
CA THR A 112 -8.52 -16.41 -8.13
C THR A 112 -7.81 -17.06 -9.31
N TYR A 113 -7.12 -16.26 -10.15
CA TYR A 113 -6.32 -16.75 -11.28
C TYR A 113 -4.84 -16.92 -10.95
N ILE A 114 -4.44 -16.69 -9.68
CA ILE A 114 -3.05 -16.73 -9.25
C ILE A 114 -2.85 -17.96 -8.35
N ASN A 115 -2.04 -18.90 -8.83
CA ASN A 115 -1.55 -20.00 -7.99
C ASN A 115 -0.14 -19.64 -7.50
N LEU A 116 -0.02 -19.20 -6.25
CA LEU A 116 1.24 -18.76 -5.67
C LEU A 116 2.33 -19.85 -5.69
N GLU A 117 1.95 -21.13 -5.62
CA GLU A 117 2.89 -22.26 -5.62
C GLU A 117 3.39 -22.65 -7.02
N SER A 118 2.77 -22.11 -8.09
CA SER A 118 3.19 -22.41 -9.45
C SER A 118 4.66 -22.05 -9.69
N ARG A 119 5.33 -22.79 -10.57
CA ARG A 119 6.75 -22.59 -10.89
C ARG A 119 7.65 -22.56 -9.64
N ASN A 120 7.46 -23.54 -8.74
CA ASN A 120 8.20 -23.64 -7.48
C ASN A 120 8.09 -22.38 -6.59
N GLY A 121 6.88 -21.87 -6.44
CA GLY A 121 6.60 -20.74 -5.57
C GLY A 121 6.70 -19.36 -6.23
N LEU A 122 6.85 -19.29 -7.56
CA LEU A 122 6.96 -18.02 -8.31
C LEU A 122 5.62 -17.48 -8.84
N GLY A 123 4.49 -18.06 -8.45
CA GLY A 123 3.18 -17.70 -8.95
C GLY A 123 2.76 -16.26 -8.68
N TRP A 124 3.33 -15.63 -7.68
CA TRP A 124 3.12 -14.22 -7.36
C TRP A 124 3.40 -13.30 -8.57
N LEU A 125 4.36 -13.67 -9.44
CA LEU A 125 4.71 -12.90 -10.64
C LEU A 125 3.58 -12.82 -11.68
N ASP A 126 2.60 -13.72 -11.63
CA ASP A 126 1.48 -13.74 -12.60
C ASP A 126 0.56 -12.53 -12.48
N GLY A 127 0.58 -11.85 -11.34
CA GLY A 127 -0.22 -10.65 -11.11
C GLY A 127 0.61 -9.38 -10.94
N PHE A 128 1.92 -9.45 -10.97
CA PHE A 128 2.79 -8.35 -10.55
C PHE A 128 2.79 -7.17 -11.53
N ASN A 129 2.15 -6.07 -11.14
CA ASN A 129 2.07 -4.83 -11.94
C ASN A 129 1.90 -3.54 -11.12
N GLU A 130 1.92 -3.63 -9.81
CA GLU A 130 1.69 -2.49 -8.92
C GLU A 130 2.90 -1.54 -8.86
N MET A 131 2.62 -0.26 -8.62
CA MET A 131 3.63 0.71 -8.22
C MET A 131 4.19 0.36 -6.84
N MET A 132 3.35 -0.05 -5.89
CA MET A 132 3.78 -0.54 -4.58
C MET A 132 2.88 -1.69 -4.13
N VAL A 133 3.49 -2.82 -3.81
CA VAL A 133 2.81 -4.02 -3.31
C VAL A 133 3.32 -4.37 -1.91
N ARG A 134 2.40 -4.72 -1.02
CA ARG A 134 2.75 -5.28 0.29
C ARG A 134 3.11 -6.74 0.13
N CYS A 135 4.31 -7.09 0.56
CA CYS A 135 4.78 -8.47 0.63
C CYS A 135 4.82 -8.92 2.09
N GLY A 136 4.27 -10.05 2.40
CA GLY A 136 4.13 -10.56 3.77
C GLY A 136 2.80 -11.31 3.92
N TYR A 137 2.28 -11.47 5.13
CA TYR A 137 2.85 -11.03 6.43
C TYR A 137 3.55 -12.19 7.18
N GLU A 138 3.07 -13.43 6.99
CA GLU A 138 3.65 -14.62 7.62
C GLU A 138 5.09 -14.86 7.13
N TRP A 139 5.35 -14.55 5.86
CA TRP A 139 6.70 -14.58 5.26
C TRP A 139 6.79 -13.66 4.05
N THR A 140 8.01 -13.34 3.62
CA THR A 140 8.31 -12.61 2.38
C THR A 140 9.67 -13.05 1.81
N GLY A 141 10.06 -12.50 0.66
CA GLY A 141 11.33 -12.77 -0.01
C GLY A 141 11.25 -13.84 -1.09
N HIS A 142 12.39 -14.44 -1.42
CA HIS A 142 12.48 -15.49 -2.44
C HIS A 142 11.79 -16.79 -1.99
N PRO A 143 11.29 -17.62 -2.93
CA PRO A 143 10.73 -18.90 -2.59
C PRO A 143 11.75 -19.81 -1.88
N VAL A 144 11.30 -20.49 -0.86
CA VAL A 144 12.11 -21.49 -0.15
C VAL A 144 11.22 -22.67 0.23
N THR A 145 11.77 -23.88 0.22
CA THR A 145 11.12 -25.07 0.76
C THR A 145 11.78 -25.42 2.08
N ASP A 146 11.00 -25.47 3.14
CA ASP A 146 11.44 -25.83 4.48
C ASP A 146 10.47 -26.86 5.08
N GLU A 147 10.97 -27.95 5.63
CA GLU A 147 10.19 -29.05 6.19
C GLU A 147 9.04 -29.53 5.28
N GLY A 148 9.26 -29.51 3.96
CA GLY A 148 8.26 -29.92 2.96
C GLY A 148 7.17 -28.89 2.66
N ARG A 149 7.22 -27.69 3.27
CA ARG A 149 6.36 -26.55 2.96
C ARG A 149 7.05 -25.60 1.99
N ILE A 150 6.33 -25.18 0.96
CA ILE A 150 6.79 -24.12 0.05
C ILE A 150 6.36 -22.77 0.64
N TYR A 151 7.35 -21.92 0.92
CA TYR A 151 7.15 -20.50 1.19
C TYR A 151 7.28 -19.76 -0.13
N THR A 152 6.20 -19.23 -0.62
CA THR A 152 6.12 -18.65 -1.97
C THR A 152 6.75 -17.27 -2.03
N LEU A 153 7.12 -16.82 -3.23
CA LEU A 153 7.64 -15.47 -3.46
C LEU A 153 6.73 -14.41 -2.79
N HIS A 154 7.32 -13.60 -1.93
CA HIS A 154 6.71 -12.41 -1.31
C HIS A 154 5.43 -12.64 -0.50
N GLY A 155 5.09 -13.88 -0.14
CA GLY A 155 3.95 -14.17 0.71
C GLY A 155 2.60 -13.94 0.05
N LYS A 156 1.56 -13.73 0.86
CA LYS A 156 0.16 -13.71 0.44
C LYS A 156 -0.48 -12.32 0.41
N ALA A 157 0.00 -11.38 1.23
CA ALA A 157 -0.66 -10.09 1.49
C ALA A 157 -1.03 -9.34 0.21
N GLY A 158 -0.11 -9.29 -0.78
CA GLY A 158 -0.33 -8.62 -2.05
C GLY A 158 -1.42 -9.23 -2.94
N ASN A 159 -1.87 -10.46 -2.63
CA ASN A 159 -2.92 -11.18 -3.36
C ASN A 159 -4.12 -11.54 -2.47
N THR A 160 -4.26 -10.90 -1.31
CA THR A 160 -5.37 -11.11 -0.39
C THR A 160 -6.39 -9.98 -0.54
N PRO A 161 -7.64 -10.27 -0.95
CA PRO A 161 -8.70 -9.27 -0.98
C PRO A 161 -8.99 -8.71 0.40
N VAL A 162 -9.33 -7.42 0.48
CA VAL A 162 -9.75 -6.82 1.76
C VAL A 162 -11.08 -7.39 2.21
N SER A 163 -11.22 -7.65 3.51
CA SER A 163 -12.47 -8.07 4.14
C SER A 163 -13.34 -6.88 4.57
N GLN A 164 -12.77 -5.68 4.60
CA GLN A 164 -13.46 -4.42 4.87
C GLN A 164 -12.81 -3.32 4.02
N LEU A 165 -13.65 -2.45 3.44
CA LEU A 165 -13.23 -1.26 2.70
C LEU A 165 -14.12 -0.09 3.05
N GLU A 166 -13.52 0.98 3.54
CA GLU A 166 -14.20 2.21 3.89
C GLU A 166 -13.56 3.42 3.21
N VAL A 167 -14.43 4.35 2.82
CA VAL A 167 -14.06 5.69 2.34
C VAL A 167 -14.61 6.70 3.32
N GLU A 168 -13.76 7.58 3.81
CA GLU A 168 -14.14 8.69 4.69
C GLU A 168 -13.67 10.01 4.09
N VAL A 169 -14.51 11.04 4.17
CA VAL A 169 -14.17 12.41 3.78
C VAL A 169 -14.53 13.33 4.93
N ALA A 170 -13.56 14.08 5.44
CA ALA A 170 -13.77 15.04 6.52
C ALA A 170 -14.59 16.24 6.02
N ASP A 171 -15.62 16.64 6.81
CA ASP A 171 -16.47 17.79 6.48
C ASP A 171 -15.73 19.13 6.67
N ALA A 172 -14.75 19.17 7.59
CA ALA A 172 -13.94 20.35 7.85
C ALA A 172 -12.69 20.42 6.94
N ALA A 173 -12.28 21.64 6.62
CA ALA A 173 -10.97 21.83 5.94
C ALA A 173 -9.84 21.17 6.76
N PRO A 174 -8.86 20.55 6.08
CA PRO A 174 -8.60 20.53 4.64
C PRO A 174 -9.37 19.45 3.85
N HIS A 175 -10.47 18.91 4.37
CA HIS A 175 -11.30 17.87 3.74
C HIS A 175 -10.51 16.59 3.41
N GLU A 176 -9.74 16.13 4.38
CA GLU A 176 -8.90 14.93 4.23
C GLU A 176 -9.76 13.73 3.81
N ILE A 177 -9.26 13.01 2.82
CA ILE A 177 -9.80 11.73 2.37
C ILE A 177 -9.02 10.63 3.06
N ARG A 178 -9.73 9.66 3.65
CA ARG A 178 -9.17 8.44 4.25
C ARG A 178 -9.77 7.21 3.60
N ILE A 179 -8.94 6.32 3.14
CA ILE A 179 -9.35 5.02 2.62
C ILE A 179 -8.77 3.96 3.54
N ARG A 180 -9.66 3.17 4.18
CA ARG A 180 -9.26 2.09 5.08
C ARG A 180 -9.60 0.74 4.50
N GLY A 181 -8.68 -0.20 4.61
CA GLY A 181 -8.88 -1.60 4.21
C GLY A 181 -8.36 -2.56 5.25
N LEU A 182 -9.08 -3.65 5.50
CA LEU A 182 -8.66 -4.72 6.41
C LEU A 182 -8.23 -5.95 5.61
N ILE A 183 -6.96 -6.29 5.72
CA ILE A 183 -6.35 -7.48 5.13
C ILE A 183 -6.19 -8.53 6.22
N LYS A 184 -6.67 -9.75 5.98
CA LYS A 184 -6.58 -10.86 6.94
C LYS A 184 -5.78 -12.00 6.37
N GLU A 185 -4.75 -12.42 7.10
CA GLU A 185 -3.98 -13.63 6.84
C GLU A 185 -4.18 -14.57 8.03
N SER A 186 -5.33 -15.26 8.00
CA SER A 186 -5.78 -16.11 9.10
C SER A 186 -5.90 -17.56 8.63
N THR A 187 -5.26 -18.48 9.34
CA THR A 187 -5.27 -19.92 9.05
C THR A 187 -5.46 -20.70 10.34
N PHE A 188 -6.40 -21.63 10.34
CA PHE A 188 -6.70 -22.45 11.52
C PHE A 188 -5.45 -23.13 12.09
N LYS A 189 -5.18 -22.92 13.38
CA LYS A 189 -3.98 -23.39 14.11
C LYS A 189 -2.63 -22.91 13.53
N LYS A 190 -2.63 -21.81 12.79
CA LYS A 190 -1.46 -21.16 12.20
C LYS A 190 -1.54 -19.66 12.49
N ALA A 191 -1.05 -18.82 11.58
CA ALA A 191 -1.12 -17.37 11.73
C ALA A 191 -2.57 -16.85 11.85
N ASP A 192 -2.77 -15.80 12.61
CA ASP A 192 -3.93 -14.90 12.57
C ASP A 192 -3.45 -13.45 12.61
N LEU A 193 -2.91 -13.02 11.48
CA LEU A 193 -2.35 -11.70 11.28
C LEU A 193 -3.34 -10.83 10.50
N GLN A 194 -3.64 -9.65 11.03
CA GLN A 194 -4.56 -8.73 10.41
C GLN A 194 -3.91 -7.34 10.28
N THR A 195 -4.00 -6.76 9.10
CA THR A 195 -3.49 -5.42 8.85
C THR A 195 -4.63 -4.47 8.51
N MET A 196 -4.83 -3.47 9.36
CA MET A 196 -5.61 -2.30 9.01
C MET A 196 -4.69 -1.32 8.28
N THR A 197 -4.97 -1.08 7.02
CA THR A 197 -4.26 -0.10 6.19
C THR A 197 -5.11 1.15 6.02
N GLU A 198 -4.48 2.32 6.12
CA GLU A 198 -5.14 3.61 5.90
C GLU A 198 -4.29 4.47 4.95
N LEU A 199 -4.89 4.87 3.82
CA LEU A 199 -4.36 5.93 2.97
C LEU A 199 -5.01 7.25 3.38
N ARG A 200 -4.21 8.30 3.59
CA ARG A 200 -4.66 9.68 3.82
C ARG A 200 -4.20 10.60 2.71
N TYR A 201 -5.12 11.40 2.22
CA TYR A 201 -4.85 12.34 1.14
C TYR A 201 -5.65 13.63 1.32
N VAL A 202 -4.97 14.76 1.16
CA VAL A 202 -5.62 16.07 1.12
C VAL A 202 -5.78 16.51 -0.35
N PRO A 203 -7.01 16.81 -0.83
CA PRO A 203 -7.23 17.24 -2.21
C PRO A 203 -6.35 18.43 -2.60
N GLY A 204 -5.70 18.34 -3.76
CA GLY A 204 -4.74 19.33 -4.26
C GLY A 204 -3.31 19.16 -3.75
N SER A 205 -3.06 18.21 -2.84
CA SER A 205 -1.71 17.91 -2.34
C SER A 205 -0.87 17.13 -3.36
N ASN A 206 0.45 17.30 -3.28
CA ASN A 206 1.43 16.49 -4.01
C ASN A 206 1.96 15.30 -3.20
N SER A 207 1.37 15.02 -2.06
CA SER A 207 1.77 13.95 -1.15
C SER A 207 0.55 13.22 -0.56
N PHE A 208 0.76 12.00 -0.16
CA PHE A 208 -0.17 11.17 0.61
C PHE A 208 0.60 10.37 1.66
N SER A 209 -0.09 9.84 2.64
CA SER A 209 0.51 8.91 3.60
C SER A 209 -0.20 7.56 3.58
N LEU A 210 0.57 6.51 3.85
CA LEU A 210 0.08 5.17 4.13
C LEU A 210 0.46 4.81 5.56
N HIS A 211 -0.50 4.28 6.30
CA HIS A 211 -0.31 3.83 7.66
C HIS A 211 -0.89 2.43 7.80
N ASP A 212 -0.05 1.46 8.15
CA ASP A 212 -0.44 0.08 8.36
C ASP A 212 -0.27 -0.28 9.83
N VAL A 213 -1.31 -0.89 10.40
CA VAL A 213 -1.28 -1.47 11.75
C VAL A 213 -1.46 -2.97 11.62
N LEU A 214 -0.37 -3.72 11.80
CA LEU A 214 -0.38 -5.18 11.83
C LEU A 214 -0.63 -5.65 13.27
N THR A 215 -1.63 -6.49 13.44
CA THR A 215 -2.01 -7.07 14.73
C THR A 215 -2.02 -8.59 14.66
N ASN A 216 -1.40 -9.24 15.62
CA ASN A 216 -1.55 -10.67 15.84
C ASN A 216 -2.78 -10.91 16.72
N HIS A 217 -3.77 -11.62 16.17
CA HIS A 217 -5.01 -11.99 16.88
C HIS A 217 -4.97 -13.41 17.44
N ALA A 218 -3.88 -14.17 17.17
CA ALA A 218 -3.67 -15.47 17.81
C ALA A 218 -3.34 -15.29 19.31
N ASP A 219 -3.60 -16.32 20.09
CA ASP A 219 -3.28 -16.37 21.51
C ASP A 219 -1.82 -16.80 21.81
N TYR A 220 -0.97 -16.83 20.78
CA TYR A 220 0.47 -17.14 20.86
C TYR A 220 1.30 -16.16 20.02
N PRO A 221 2.59 -15.97 20.35
CA PRO A 221 3.50 -15.16 19.55
C PRO A 221 3.65 -15.71 18.14
N HIS A 222 3.70 -14.82 17.15
CA HIS A 222 3.94 -15.13 15.76
C HIS A 222 4.95 -14.16 15.15
N ASP A 223 5.92 -14.68 14.44
CA ASP A 223 6.83 -13.86 13.66
C ASP A 223 6.11 -13.24 12.46
N TYR A 224 6.57 -12.08 12.03
CA TYR A 224 6.07 -11.45 10.81
C TYR A 224 7.20 -10.87 9.99
N GLN A 225 6.96 -10.75 8.70
CA GLN A 225 7.85 -10.11 7.74
C GLN A 225 7.02 -9.21 6.84
N ILE A 226 7.56 -8.05 6.48
CA ILE A 226 6.91 -7.13 5.55
C ILE A 226 7.93 -6.44 4.66
N ILE A 227 7.60 -6.32 3.36
CA ILE A 227 8.29 -5.46 2.41
C ILE A 227 7.25 -4.57 1.73
N TYR A 228 7.49 -3.27 1.68
CA TYR A 228 6.79 -2.32 0.81
C TYR A 228 7.54 -2.27 -0.53
N HIS A 229 7.20 -3.20 -1.42
CA HIS A 229 7.90 -3.42 -2.68
C HIS A 229 7.47 -2.35 -3.70
N SER A 230 8.24 -1.27 -3.78
CA SER A 230 7.94 -0.14 -4.66
C SER A 230 8.71 -0.24 -5.97
N ASN A 231 8.00 -0.02 -7.09
CA ASN A 231 8.48 -0.31 -8.43
C ASN A 231 8.43 0.94 -9.30
N PHE A 232 9.55 1.29 -9.87
CA PHE A 232 9.70 2.48 -10.70
C PHE A 232 10.28 2.11 -12.06
N GLY A 233 9.76 2.74 -13.11
CA GLY A 233 10.24 2.68 -14.48
C GLY A 233 10.16 4.07 -15.11
N LYS A 234 10.08 4.12 -16.43
CA LYS A 234 9.90 5.39 -17.15
C LYS A 234 8.62 6.12 -16.70
N PRO A 235 8.64 7.46 -16.61
CA PRO A 235 9.76 8.36 -16.93
C PRO A 235 10.73 8.61 -15.78
N ILE A 236 10.49 8.08 -14.56
CA ILE A 236 11.32 8.36 -13.39
C ILE A 236 12.65 7.61 -13.46
N LEU A 237 12.62 6.33 -13.81
CA LEU A 237 13.79 5.48 -13.88
C LEU A 237 14.16 5.22 -15.34
N GLU A 238 15.05 6.05 -15.86
CA GLU A 238 15.66 5.97 -17.20
C GLU A 238 17.19 6.00 -17.08
N GLU A 239 17.88 5.81 -18.21
CA GLU A 239 19.35 5.93 -18.24
C GLU A 239 19.82 7.26 -17.63
N GLY A 240 20.75 7.18 -16.69
CA GLY A 240 21.26 8.33 -15.95
C GLY A 240 20.41 8.74 -14.72
N ALA A 241 19.26 8.10 -14.49
CA ALA A 241 18.51 8.30 -13.26
C ALA A 241 19.35 7.89 -12.03
N ARG A 242 19.17 8.61 -10.93
CA ARG A 242 19.96 8.37 -9.73
C ARG A 242 19.08 8.06 -8.54
N PHE A 243 19.44 7.03 -7.80
CA PHE A 243 18.86 6.73 -6.50
C PHE A 243 19.68 7.42 -5.40
N LEU A 244 19.05 8.27 -4.63
CA LEU A 244 19.68 9.00 -3.52
C LEU A 244 18.95 8.65 -2.22
N ALA A 245 19.69 8.22 -1.22
CA ALA A 245 19.15 7.91 0.09
C ALA A 245 20.14 8.35 1.19
N PRO A 246 19.67 8.90 2.31
CA PRO A 246 20.49 9.08 3.50
C PRO A 246 20.85 7.69 4.06
N MET A 247 22.12 7.32 4.02
CA MET A 247 22.56 5.98 4.42
C MET A 247 23.87 5.99 5.19
N SER A 248 24.03 5.02 6.08
CA SER A 248 25.26 4.76 6.83
C SER A 248 26.10 3.64 6.20
N GLY A 249 25.54 2.87 5.28
CA GLY A 249 26.25 1.78 4.62
C GLY A 249 25.45 1.13 3.50
N ILE A 250 26.18 0.41 2.64
CA ILE A 250 25.61 -0.39 1.56
C ILE A 250 26.41 -1.69 1.42
N SER A 251 25.75 -2.78 1.10
CA SER A 251 26.37 -4.05 0.74
C SER A 251 25.64 -4.73 -0.42
N PRO A 252 26.35 -5.47 -1.28
CA PRO A 252 25.72 -6.26 -2.32
C PRO A 252 25.01 -7.46 -1.70
N PHE A 253 23.85 -7.82 -2.23
CA PHE A 253 23.09 -8.99 -1.77
C PHE A 253 23.79 -10.31 -2.13
N ASN A 254 24.41 -10.38 -3.32
CA ASN A 254 25.09 -11.57 -3.85
C ASN A 254 26.34 -11.21 -4.65
N ASP A 255 27.03 -12.22 -5.18
CA ASP A 255 28.26 -12.02 -5.95
C ASP A 255 28.03 -11.26 -7.27
N TYR A 256 26.89 -11.45 -7.93
CA TYR A 256 26.54 -10.72 -9.13
C TYR A 256 26.44 -9.21 -8.87
N ALA A 257 25.80 -8.82 -7.77
CA ALA A 257 25.62 -7.42 -7.38
C ALA A 257 26.96 -6.73 -7.01
N LYS A 258 28.01 -7.49 -6.61
CA LYS A 258 29.34 -6.90 -6.30
C LYS A 258 29.91 -6.10 -7.47
N ALA A 259 29.68 -6.52 -8.70
CA ALA A 259 30.16 -5.84 -9.90
C ALA A 259 29.54 -4.43 -10.06
N GLY A 260 28.32 -4.23 -9.60
CA GLY A 260 27.59 -2.95 -9.68
C GLY A 260 27.84 -2.00 -8.51
N LEU A 261 28.56 -2.41 -7.46
CA LEU A 261 28.66 -1.66 -6.19
C LEU A 261 29.26 -0.25 -6.35
N LYS A 262 30.12 -0.02 -7.32
CA LYS A 262 30.71 1.31 -7.56
C LYS A 262 29.75 2.30 -8.21
N GLU A 263 28.75 1.80 -8.93
CA GLU A 263 27.81 2.59 -9.73
C GLU A 263 26.34 2.38 -9.31
N TRP A 264 26.11 1.79 -8.16
CA TRP A 264 24.82 1.36 -7.67
C TRP A 264 23.74 2.46 -7.68
N GLN A 265 24.18 3.73 -7.53
CA GLN A 265 23.27 4.87 -7.51
C GLN A 265 22.75 5.28 -8.88
N THR A 266 23.38 4.85 -9.97
CA THR A 266 23.07 5.33 -11.32
C THR A 266 22.50 4.20 -12.15
N TYR A 267 21.27 4.40 -12.65
CA TYR A 267 20.60 3.46 -13.51
C TYR A 267 21.19 3.52 -14.93
N LYS A 268 21.55 2.35 -15.46
CA LYS A 268 22.20 2.25 -16.79
C LYS A 268 21.20 2.20 -17.95
N GLY A 269 19.89 2.12 -17.65
CA GLY A 269 18.87 1.86 -18.67
C GLY A 269 18.81 0.39 -19.10
N PRO A 270 18.02 0.07 -20.13
CA PRO A 270 17.88 -1.29 -20.62
C PRO A 270 19.20 -1.89 -21.05
N THR A 271 19.59 -3.01 -20.47
CA THR A 271 20.87 -3.67 -20.69
C THR A 271 20.62 -5.14 -21.06
N LYS A 272 21.24 -5.59 -22.17
CA LYS A 272 21.12 -6.98 -22.62
C LYS A 272 21.70 -7.92 -21.58
N ASP A 273 21.02 -9.03 -21.34
CA ASP A 273 21.42 -10.09 -20.40
C ASP A 273 21.64 -9.58 -18.96
N PHE A 274 20.96 -8.47 -18.59
CA PHE A 274 20.98 -7.94 -17.23
C PHE A 274 20.15 -8.84 -16.33
N ASP A 275 20.76 -9.26 -15.22
CA ASP A 275 20.05 -9.92 -14.13
C ASP A 275 19.84 -8.94 -12.98
N GLU A 276 19.07 -9.33 -11.97
CA GLU A 276 18.71 -8.52 -10.82
C GLU A 276 19.94 -8.21 -9.95
N MET A 277 20.30 -6.92 -9.82
CA MET A 277 21.31 -6.45 -8.88
C MET A 277 20.68 -5.85 -7.65
N VAL A 278 20.74 -6.56 -6.53
CA VAL A 278 20.18 -6.14 -5.26
C VAL A 278 21.27 -5.62 -4.32
N PHE A 279 20.98 -4.47 -3.69
CA PHE A 279 21.85 -3.86 -2.69
C PHE A 279 21.10 -3.68 -1.38
N ASN A 280 21.72 -4.10 -0.28
CA ASN A 280 21.20 -3.82 1.06
C ASN A 280 21.72 -2.46 1.50
N ILE A 281 20.83 -1.52 1.68
CA ILE A 281 21.12 -0.17 2.14
C ILE A 281 20.76 -0.06 3.61
N LYS A 282 21.70 0.38 4.43
CA LYS A 282 21.44 0.71 5.83
C LYS A 282 21.12 2.20 5.92
N PRO A 283 19.84 2.59 6.07
CA PRO A 283 19.47 4.00 6.12
C PRO A 283 20.00 4.66 7.41
N LEU A 284 20.13 5.98 7.37
CA LEU A 284 20.32 6.79 8.57
C LEU A 284 18.97 6.94 9.26
N SER A 285 18.95 6.87 10.57
CA SER A 285 17.78 7.15 11.38
C SER A 285 18.05 8.31 12.33
N ASP A 286 17.01 9.03 12.70
CA ASP A 286 17.05 10.03 13.76
C ASP A 286 17.08 9.39 15.16
N SER A 287 17.03 10.22 16.21
CA SER A 287 17.00 9.77 17.62
C SER A 287 15.75 8.95 17.98
N ASN A 288 14.70 9.00 17.16
CA ASN A 288 13.45 8.25 17.32
C ASN A 288 13.42 6.99 16.44
N HIS A 289 14.55 6.62 15.84
CA HIS A 289 14.68 5.52 14.89
C HIS A 289 13.81 5.65 13.62
N GLN A 290 13.46 6.91 13.22
CA GLN A 290 12.78 7.22 11.97
C GLN A 290 13.81 7.49 10.87
N THR A 291 13.53 6.99 9.66
CA THR A 291 14.41 7.09 8.49
C THR A 291 13.74 7.84 7.34
#